data_a071228aecf1aed1a9a9592c3c0ffaa1
#
_entry.id   a071228aecf1aed1a9a9592c3c0ffaa1
#
_cell.length_a   1.000
_cell.length_b   1.000
_cell.length_c   1.000
_cell.angle_alpha   90.00
_cell.angle_beta   90.00
_cell.angle_gamma   90.00
#
_symmetry.space_group_name_H-M   'P 1'
#
loop_
_entity.id
_entity.type
_entity.pdbx_description
1 polymer ?
#
loop_
_entity_poly.entity_id
_entity_poly.type
_entity_poly.pdbx_seq_one_letter_code
_entity_poly.pdbx_strand_id
1 'polypeptide(L)'
;MRSTITRRRAAIAIAAVLLSCALAVPSAMGTAKPRAHAAASYLTGIGDEQSLMFTNPLWRQLHTKIVRYIAPYDAVAHPYSLQLATNFIRAAEAQHEQVLIAFYHSEYSPMKLPSVALYQHDVQKFVRLFPHVRQYQSWDEANRGNVPGAFSSPSAVASARYYQALIRVCHGCTAIGLDVLDAANISPTLNYIYEFKREIGRLRTIMPRIWGLHNYSDINRFESWRTRALIAAFGGQVWLTETGGLVKFGGAYPNRNGSGLTRAARVLKYMFAVAASQPRIKRLYVYNWTGGTPSTRFDAGLMNAHDQPRAGYQVVCRALHAARCNARLARN
;
A
#
# COMPACT_ATOMS: atom_id res chain seq x y z
N MET A 1 49.68 35.89 -41.81
CA MET A 1 49.39 37.34 -41.67
C MET A 1 48.64 37.51 -40.39
N ARG A 2 49.27 37.93 -39.45
CA ARG A 2 49.24 38.97 -38.40
C ARG A 2 47.93 39.78 -38.41
N SER A 3 47.20 39.85 -37.28
CA SER A 3 46.97 41.12 -36.58
C SER A 3 46.43 40.90 -35.18
N THR A 4 47.23 41.24 -34.23
CA THR A 4 46.95 41.45 -32.79
C THR A 4 46.28 42.82 -32.60
N ILE A 5 45.20 42.92 -31.78
CA ILE A 5 44.80 44.21 -31.23
C ILE A 5 44.57 44.04 -29.73
N THR A 6 45.53 44.63 -29.01
CA THR A 6 45.52 44.88 -27.55
C THR A 6 44.67 46.11 -27.27
N ARG A 7 43.78 46.09 -26.27
CA ARG A 7 43.25 47.31 -25.66
C ARG A 7 43.18 47.19 -24.13
N ARG A 8 43.71 48.23 -23.58
CA ARG A 8 44.16 48.62 -22.27
C ARG A 8 43.08 48.65 -21.21
N ARG A 9 43.54 48.41 -19.98
CA ARG A 9 42.90 48.58 -18.67
C ARG A 9 42.63 50.06 -18.37
N ALA A 10 41.49 50.37 -17.75
CA ALA A 10 41.30 51.54 -16.94
C ALA A 10 40.81 51.10 -15.56
N ALA A 11 41.62 51.36 -14.55
CA ALA A 11 41.27 51.19 -13.15
C ALA A 11 40.62 52.49 -12.61
N ILE A 12 39.47 52.40 -12.02
CA ILE A 12 38.86 53.49 -11.26
C ILE A 12 38.78 53.02 -9.80
N ALA A 13 39.57 53.63 -8.96
CA ALA A 13 39.55 53.49 -7.53
C ALA A 13 38.46 54.38 -6.95
N ILE A 14 37.51 53.82 -6.24
CA ILE A 14 36.53 54.56 -5.41
C ILE A 14 36.77 54.18 -3.96
N ALA A 15 37.20 55.16 -3.18
CA ALA A 15 37.35 55.03 -1.72
C ALA A 15 35.98 54.99 -1.04
N ALA A 16 35.70 53.96 -0.25
CA ALA A 16 34.52 53.87 0.59
C ALA A 16 34.91 54.13 2.03
N VAL A 17 34.28 55.13 2.61
CA VAL A 17 34.36 55.54 4.01
C VAL A 17 33.60 54.52 4.84
N LEU A 18 34.28 53.87 5.76
CA LEU A 18 33.68 52.96 6.77
C LEU A 18 33.03 53.77 7.88
N LEU A 19 31.70 53.75 8.01
CA LEU A 19 30.96 54.20 9.16
C LEU A 19 30.46 52.97 9.89
N SER A 20 31.09 52.63 11.02
CA SER A 20 30.74 51.48 11.86
C SER A 20 29.58 51.87 12.79
N CYS A 21 28.38 51.45 12.49
CA CYS A 21 27.26 51.40 13.45
C CYS A 21 27.11 49.99 13.99
N ALA A 22 27.56 49.74 15.19
CA ALA A 22 27.31 48.53 15.95
C ALA A 22 25.85 48.53 16.45
N LEU A 23 24.96 47.85 15.75
CA LEU A 23 23.62 47.52 16.26
C LEU A 23 23.67 46.12 16.90
N ALA A 24 23.60 46.12 18.23
CA ALA A 24 23.41 44.90 19.03
C ALA A 24 22.02 44.31 18.72
N VAL A 25 21.99 43.17 18.02
CA VAL A 25 20.77 42.39 17.81
C VAL A 25 20.64 41.42 18.99
N PRO A 26 19.57 41.49 19.81
CA PRO A 26 19.35 40.46 20.83
C PRO A 26 19.01 39.14 20.15
N SER A 27 19.89 38.11 20.31
CA SER A 27 19.61 36.73 19.91
C SER A 27 18.52 36.14 20.81
N ALA A 28 17.28 36.29 20.41
CA ALA A 28 16.20 35.50 20.98
C ALA A 28 16.35 34.05 20.44
N MET A 29 17.06 33.22 21.21
CA MET A 29 16.97 31.76 21.05
C MET A 29 15.56 31.33 21.46
N GLY A 30 14.63 31.45 20.53
CA GLY A 30 13.32 30.80 20.64
C GLY A 30 13.52 29.30 20.59
N THR A 31 13.36 28.62 21.72
CA THR A 31 13.21 27.17 21.76
C THR A 31 11.98 26.80 20.89
N ALA A 32 12.23 26.31 19.68
CA ALA A 32 11.17 25.80 18.85
C ALA A 32 10.50 24.64 19.62
N LYS A 33 9.27 24.84 20.09
CA LYS A 33 8.43 23.76 20.61
C LYS A 33 8.42 22.65 19.58
N PRO A 34 8.58 21.37 20.01
CA PRO A 34 8.41 20.24 19.10
C PRO A 34 7.05 20.38 18.43
N ARG A 35 7.05 20.48 17.10
CA ARG A 35 5.81 20.44 16.34
C ARG A 35 5.08 19.16 16.71
N ALA A 36 3.93 19.29 17.35
CA ALA A 36 3.03 18.17 17.55
C ALA A 36 2.86 17.49 16.19
N HIS A 37 3.15 16.19 16.11
CA HIS A 37 2.88 15.42 14.92
C HIS A 37 1.41 15.63 14.58
N ALA A 38 1.13 16.32 13.47
CA ALA A 38 -0.23 16.38 12.94
C ALA A 38 -0.74 14.95 12.84
N ALA A 39 -1.93 14.70 13.37
CA ALA A 39 -2.57 13.37 13.28
C ALA A 39 -2.49 12.89 11.84
N ALA A 40 -2.13 11.62 11.62
CA ALA A 40 -1.98 11.07 10.30
C ALA A 40 -3.26 11.33 9.48
N SER A 41 -3.11 11.92 8.31
CA SER A 41 -4.26 12.29 7.44
C SER A 41 -4.88 11.09 6.73
N TYR A 42 -4.52 9.86 7.13
CA TYR A 42 -4.95 8.60 6.54
C TYR A 42 -5.34 7.57 7.62
N LEU A 43 -6.24 6.66 7.27
CA LEU A 43 -6.59 5.52 8.11
C LEU A 43 -5.57 4.39 7.92
N THR A 44 -5.23 3.70 9.00
CA THR A 44 -4.37 2.51 8.98
C THR A 44 -5.18 1.28 9.37
N GLY A 45 -5.03 0.22 8.59
CA GLY A 45 -5.59 -1.10 8.83
C GLY A 45 -4.59 -2.22 8.56
N ILE A 46 -5.08 -3.43 8.59
CA ILE A 46 -4.31 -4.65 8.34
C ILE A 46 -4.96 -5.43 7.19
N GLY A 47 -4.14 -5.98 6.28
CA GLY A 47 -4.55 -6.99 5.32
C GLY A 47 -4.12 -8.38 5.79
N ASP A 48 -5.00 -9.36 5.68
CA ASP A 48 -4.72 -10.79 5.91
C ASP A 48 -5.86 -11.64 5.34
N GLU A 49 -5.62 -12.93 5.17
CA GLU A 49 -6.63 -13.91 4.76
C GLU A 49 -7.06 -14.84 5.92
N GLN A 50 -6.48 -14.67 7.12
CA GLN A 50 -6.74 -15.52 8.29
C GLN A 50 -7.69 -14.84 9.26
N SER A 51 -8.93 -15.34 9.36
CA SER A 51 -9.93 -14.81 10.31
C SER A 51 -9.52 -14.97 11.78
N LEU A 52 -8.63 -15.92 12.09
CA LEU A 52 -8.13 -16.15 13.44
C LEU A 52 -7.38 -14.94 14.03
N MET A 53 -6.89 -14.02 13.18
CA MET A 53 -6.24 -12.79 13.67
C MET A 53 -7.14 -12.00 14.63
N PHE A 54 -8.46 -12.00 14.41
CA PHE A 54 -9.42 -11.28 15.24
C PHE A 54 -9.59 -11.87 16.64
N THR A 55 -9.18 -13.11 16.87
CA THR A 55 -9.21 -13.76 18.19
C THR A 55 -8.02 -13.38 19.06
N ASN A 56 -6.93 -12.91 18.47
CA ASN A 56 -5.73 -12.52 19.20
C ASN A 56 -5.99 -11.28 20.07
N PRO A 57 -5.70 -11.30 21.38
CA PRO A 57 -5.89 -10.12 22.25
C PRO A 57 -5.12 -8.88 21.79
N LEU A 58 -3.98 -9.05 21.10
CA LEU A 58 -3.18 -7.97 20.57
C LEU A 58 -3.83 -7.27 19.37
N TRP A 59 -4.73 -7.96 18.64
CA TRP A 59 -5.53 -7.34 17.61
C TRP A 59 -6.37 -6.18 18.17
N ARG A 60 -7.10 -6.44 19.26
CA ARG A 60 -7.97 -5.43 19.89
C ARG A 60 -7.22 -4.20 20.37
N GLN A 61 -5.93 -4.35 20.72
CA GLN A 61 -5.09 -3.22 21.15
C GLN A 61 -4.78 -2.24 20.01
N LEU A 62 -4.87 -2.68 18.76
CA LEU A 62 -4.62 -1.80 17.60
C LEU A 62 -5.76 -0.83 17.34
N HIS A 63 -6.99 -1.15 17.77
CA HIS A 63 -8.19 -0.34 17.54
C HIS A 63 -8.32 0.13 16.09
N THR A 64 -7.97 -0.73 15.13
CA THR A 64 -8.16 -0.47 13.71
C THR A 64 -9.64 -0.25 13.40
N LYS A 65 -9.93 0.30 12.24
CA LYS A 65 -11.29 0.52 11.76
C LYS A 65 -11.49 -0.06 10.36
N ILE A 66 -10.42 -0.52 9.76
CA ILE A 66 -10.41 -1.01 8.38
C ILE A 66 -9.52 -2.25 8.30
N VAL A 67 -9.98 -3.24 7.54
CA VAL A 67 -9.23 -4.45 7.20
C VAL A 67 -9.37 -4.76 5.73
N ARG A 68 -8.45 -5.55 5.18
CA ARG A 68 -8.47 -5.98 3.79
C ARG A 68 -8.36 -7.49 3.71
N TYR A 69 -9.16 -8.08 2.83
CA TYR A 69 -9.20 -9.49 2.51
C TYR A 69 -9.06 -9.70 1.00
N ILE A 70 -8.19 -10.62 0.58
CA ILE A 70 -8.08 -11.04 -0.82
C ILE A 70 -8.99 -12.23 -1.04
N ALA A 71 -9.96 -12.09 -1.95
CA ALA A 71 -10.92 -13.12 -2.28
C ALA A 71 -10.74 -13.59 -3.73
N PRO A 72 -10.76 -14.90 -4.03
CA PRO A 72 -10.94 -15.36 -5.39
C PRO A 72 -12.21 -14.74 -5.99
N TYR A 73 -12.15 -14.29 -7.26
CA TYR A 73 -13.32 -13.67 -7.90
C TYR A 73 -14.53 -14.63 -7.94
N ASP A 74 -14.25 -15.93 -8.00
CA ASP A 74 -15.21 -17.04 -8.08
C ASP A 74 -15.44 -17.73 -6.71
N ALA A 75 -15.11 -17.08 -5.61
CA ALA A 75 -15.29 -17.65 -4.25
C ALA A 75 -16.71 -18.19 -4.03
N VAL A 76 -17.72 -17.56 -4.62
CA VAL A 76 -19.13 -17.98 -4.53
C VAL A 76 -19.44 -19.30 -5.23
N ALA A 77 -18.60 -19.74 -6.15
CA ALA A 77 -18.73 -21.02 -6.85
C ALA A 77 -18.06 -22.18 -6.10
N HIS A 78 -17.27 -21.88 -5.07
CA HIS A 78 -16.44 -22.83 -4.35
C HIS A 78 -16.71 -22.78 -2.86
N PRO A 79 -17.37 -23.81 -2.26
CA PRO A 79 -17.80 -23.78 -0.85
C PRO A 79 -16.69 -23.44 0.15
N TYR A 80 -15.47 -23.96 -0.08
CA TYR A 80 -14.33 -23.70 0.80
C TYR A 80 -13.87 -22.25 0.75
N SER A 81 -13.66 -21.69 -0.44
CA SER A 81 -13.26 -20.26 -0.59
C SER A 81 -14.35 -19.32 -0.06
N LEU A 82 -15.62 -19.65 -0.29
CA LEU A 82 -16.76 -18.91 0.26
C LEU A 82 -16.78 -18.96 1.80
N GLN A 83 -16.49 -20.13 2.37
CA GLN A 83 -16.45 -20.29 3.84
C GLN A 83 -15.33 -19.44 4.45
N LEU A 84 -14.13 -19.42 3.84
CA LEU A 84 -13.01 -18.58 4.30
C LEU A 84 -13.38 -17.09 4.28
N ALA A 85 -13.91 -16.61 3.15
CA ALA A 85 -14.37 -15.22 3.02
C ALA A 85 -15.47 -14.89 4.04
N THR A 86 -16.43 -15.79 4.24
CA THR A 86 -17.52 -15.62 5.22
C THR A 86 -16.99 -15.52 6.65
N ASN A 87 -16.07 -16.39 7.02
CA ASN A 87 -15.46 -16.37 8.35
C ASN A 87 -14.70 -15.06 8.60
N PHE A 88 -13.92 -14.60 7.62
CA PHE A 88 -13.19 -13.33 7.73
C PHE A 88 -14.14 -12.14 7.86
N ILE A 89 -15.10 -12.01 6.95
CA ILE A 89 -16.05 -10.89 6.91
C ILE A 89 -16.84 -10.82 8.23
N ARG A 90 -17.42 -11.95 8.69
CA ARG A 90 -18.16 -11.99 9.94
C ARG A 90 -17.30 -11.64 11.17
N ALA A 91 -16.07 -12.14 11.21
CA ALA A 91 -15.15 -11.82 12.30
C ALA A 91 -14.78 -10.34 12.33
N ALA A 92 -14.55 -9.73 11.15
CA ALA A 92 -14.28 -8.31 11.00
C ALA A 92 -15.49 -7.45 11.41
N GLU A 93 -16.69 -7.80 10.95
CA GLU A 93 -17.95 -7.10 11.30
C GLU A 93 -18.20 -7.15 12.81
N ALA A 94 -17.94 -8.29 13.47
CA ALA A 94 -18.03 -8.43 14.92
C ALA A 94 -17.08 -7.52 15.70
N GLN A 95 -16.01 -7.03 15.05
CA GLN A 95 -15.06 -6.03 15.59
C GLN A 95 -15.38 -4.61 15.08
N HIS A 96 -16.50 -4.42 14.38
CA HIS A 96 -16.89 -3.14 13.75
C HIS A 96 -15.87 -2.60 12.73
N GLU A 97 -15.17 -3.51 12.04
CA GLU A 97 -14.20 -3.15 11.00
C GLU A 97 -14.89 -2.97 9.64
N GLN A 98 -14.46 -1.98 8.88
CA GLN A 98 -14.85 -1.86 7.47
C GLN A 98 -13.95 -2.78 6.63
N VAL A 99 -14.56 -3.69 5.90
CA VAL A 99 -13.82 -4.64 5.07
C VAL A 99 -13.66 -4.11 3.65
N LEU A 100 -12.41 -4.09 3.17
CA LEU A 100 -12.07 -3.98 1.75
C LEU A 100 -11.86 -5.38 1.19
N ILE A 101 -12.67 -5.77 0.22
CA ILE A 101 -12.48 -7.01 -0.54
C ILE A 101 -11.66 -6.68 -1.80
N ALA A 102 -10.53 -7.37 -1.99
CA ALA A 102 -9.76 -7.37 -3.20
C ALA A 102 -10.04 -8.67 -3.96
N PHE A 103 -10.67 -8.60 -5.14
CA PHE A 103 -10.83 -9.80 -5.97
C PHE A 103 -9.52 -10.20 -6.63
N TYR A 104 -9.30 -11.50 -6.76
CA TYR A 104 -8.09 -12.06 -7.34
C TYR A 104 -8.40 -13.30 -8.18
N HIS A 105 -7.36 -13.99 -8.69
CA HIS A 105 -7.52 -15.18 -9.50
C HIS A 105 -8.25 -16.30 -8.74
N SER A 106 -8.81 -17.24 -9.51
CA SER A 106 -9.36 -18.48 -8.95
C SER A 106 -8.27 -19.33 -8.32
N GLU A 107 -8.54 -19.92 -7.18
CA GLU A 107 -7.66 -20.93 -6.57
C GLU A 107 -7.75 -22.28 -7.31
N TYR A 108 -8.86 -22.53 -8.00
CA TYR A 108 -9.13 -23.77 -8.71
C TYR A 108 -8.70 -23.75 -10.17
N SER A 109 -8.53 -22.57 -10.74
CA SER A 109 -8.09 -22.36 -12.12
C SER A 109 -7.18 -21.10 -12.20
N PRO A 110 -6.08 -21.03 -11.46
CA PRO A 110 -5.32 -19.79 -11.30
C PRO A 110 -4.67 -19.31 -12.61
N MET A 111 -4.41 -20.21 -13.55
CA MET A 111 -3.85 -19.88 -14.86
C MET A 111 -4.89 -19.36 -15.87
N LYS A 112 -6.19 -19.38 -15.53
CA LYS A 112 -7.26 -18.99 -16.42
C LYS A 112 -7.93 -17.71 -15.95
N LEU A 113 -7.86 -16.67 -16.76
CA LEU A 113 -8.63 -15.44 -16.52
C LEU A 113 -10.11 -15.68 -16.87
N PRO A 114 -11.05 -15.14 -16.06
CA PRO A 114 -12.47 -15.23 -16.38
C PRO A 114 -12.82 -14.37 -17.61
N SER A 115 -13.89 -14.76 -18.32
CA SER A 115 -14.57 -13.80 -19.17
C SER A 115 -15.15 -12.67 -18.32
N VAL A 116 -15.36 -11.49 -18.92
CA VAL A 116 -15.97 -10.36 -18.20
C VAL A 116 -17.37 -10.71 -17.67
N ALA A 117 -18.13 -11.50 -18.42
CA ALA A 117 -19.46 -11.96 -18.02
C ALA A 117 -19.41 -12.89 -16.80
N LEU A 118 -18.47 -13.85 -16.79
CA LEU A 118 -18.27 -14.75 -15.64
C LEU A 118 -17.83 -13.97 -14.39
N TYR A 119 -16.83 -13.09 -14.54
CA TYR A 119 -16.37 -12.22 -13.47
C TYR A 119 -17.54 -11.40 -12.89
N GLN A 120 -18.31 -10.73 -13.76
CA GLN A 120 -19.46 -9.94 -13.33
C GLN A 120 -20.52 -10.76 -12.58
N HIS A 121 -20.83 -11.96 -13.07
CA HIS A 121 -21.78 -12.86 -12.46
C HIS A 121 -21.37 -13.28 -11.05
N ASP A 122 -20.11 -13.71 -10.87
CA ASP A 122 -19.65 -14.21 -9.57
C ASP A 122 -19.46 -13.08 -8.56
N VAL A 123 -18.88 -11.94 -8.99
CA VAL A 123 -18.77 -10.74 -8.15
C VAL A 123 -20.16 -10.22 -7.75
N GLN A 124 -21.16 -10.25 -8.64
CA GLN A 124 -22.52 -9.86 -8.30
C GLN A 124 -23.12 -10.76 -7.21
N LYS A 125 -22.91 -12.08 -7.30
CA LYS A 125 -23.34 -13.01 -6.24
C LYS A 125 -22.65 -12.72 -4.92
N PHE A 126 -21.32 -12.47 -4.95
CA PHE A 126 -20.55 -12.13 -3.76
C PHE A 126 -21.09 -10.86 -3.08
N VAL A 127 -21.27 -9.79 -3.85
CA VAL A 127 -21.81 -8.51 -3.35
C VAL A 127 -23.20 -8.67 -2.74
N ARG A 128 -24.05 -9.52 -3.31
CA ARG A 128 -25.39 -9.82 -2.77
C ARG A 128 -25.35 -10.63 -1.47
N LEU A 129 -24.40 -11.54 -1.32
CA LEU A 129 -24.22 -12.34 -0.10
C LEU A 129 -23.70 -11.52 1.07
N PHE A 130 -22.93 -10.47 0.79
CA PHE A 130 -22.32 -9.61 1.81
C PHE A 130 -22.76 -8.15 1.65
N PRO A 131 -24.06 -7.83 1.90
CA PRO A 131 -24.60 -6.49 1.61
C PRO A 131 -24.03 -5.37 2.49
N HIS A 132 -23.42 -5.71 3.63
CA HIS A 132 -22.76 -4.75 4.50
C HIS A 132 -21.33 -4.41 4.07
N VAL A 133 -20.69 -5.25 3.26
CA VAL A 133 -19.40 -4.93 2.63
C VAL A 133 -19.64 -3.90 1.54
N ARG A 134 -18.99 -2.74 1.67
CA ARG A 134 -19.21 -1.60 0.76
C ARG A 134 -17.97 -1.13 0.05
N GLN A 135 -16.87 -1.88 0.15
CA GLN A 135 -15.58 -1.49 -0.42
C GLN A 135 -14.99 -2.68 -1.17
N TYR A 136 -14.71 -2.46 -2.45
CA TYR A 136 -14.24 -3.52 -3.34
C TYR A 136 -13.13 -3.01 -4.24
N GLN A 137 -12.17 -3.88 -4.53
CA GLN A 137 -11.09 -3.72 -5.47
C GLN A 137 -11.29 -4.71 -6.62
N SER A 138 -11.23 -4.22 -7.86
CA SER A 138 -11.60 -5.03 -9.02
C SER A 138 -10.66 -6.19 -9.31
N TRP A 139 -9.36 -6.02 -9.05
CA TRP A 139 -8.35 -7.08 -9.18
C TRP A 139 -7.11 -6.72 -8.36
N ASP A 140 -6.60 -7.70 -7.65
CA ASP A 140 -5.38 -7.58 -6.86
C ASP A 140 -4.13 -7.63 -7.75
N GLU A 141 -3.15 -6.75 -7.52
CA GLU A 141 -1.89 -6.70 -8.28
C GLU A 141 -2.05 -6.92 -9.80
N ALA A 142 -2.96 -6.19 -10.43
CA ALA A 142 -3.35 -6.43 -11.81
C ALA A 142 -2.17 -6.39 -12.81
N ASN A 143 -1.10 -5.64 -12.50
CA ASN A 143 0.10 -5.50 -13.34
C ASN A 143 1.21 -6.50 -13.02
N ARG A 144 0.99 -7.47 -12.13
CA ARG A 144 2.03 -8.40 -11.69
C ARG A 144 2.58 -9.26 -12.82
N GLY A 145 1.79 -9.47 -13.86
CA GLY A 145 2.12 -10.35 -14.98
C GLY A 145 1.82 -11.82 -14.68
N ASN A 146 1.92 -12.64 -15.70
CA ASN A 146 1.72 -14.07 -15.56
C ASN A 146 2.90 -14.71 -14.82
N VAL A 147 2.60 -15.59 -13.88
CA VAL A 147 3.58 -16.44 -13.21
C VAL A 147 3.35 -17.87 -13.69
N PRO A 148 4.20 -18.40 -14.59
CA PRO A 148 4.03 -19.74 -15.14
C PRO A 148 3.87 -20.80 -14.05
N GLY A 149 2.85 -21.65 -14.17
CA GLY A 149 2.53 -22.68 -13.17
C GLY A 149 1.92 -22.19 -11.88
N ALA A 150 1.66 -20.89 -11.73
CA ALA A 150 1.03 -20.29 -10.54
C ALA A 150 -0.27 -19.57 -10.87
N PHE A 151 -0.23 -18.47 -11.64
CA PHE A 151 -1.43 -17.70 -12.01
C PHE A 151 -1.23 -16.83 -13.24
N SER A 152 -2.36 -16.37 -13.83
CA SER A 152 -2.41 -15.36 -14.89
C SER A 152 -2.92 -14.03 -14.37
N SER A 153 -2.31 -12.93 -14.82
CA SER A 153 -2.76 -11.56 -14.56
C SER A 153 -3.48 -10.96 -15.77
N PRO A 154 -4.50 -10.14 -15.57
CA PRO A 154 -5.20 -9.48 -16.66
C PRO A 154 -4.30 -8.47 -17.37
N SER A 155 -4.58 -8.19 -18.65
CA SER A 155 -4.05 -7.02 -19.32
C SER A 155 -4.72 -5.74 -18.77
N ALA A 156 -4.14 -4.57 -19.03
CA ALA A 156 -4.74 -3.28 -18.64
C ALA A 156 -6.16 -3.11 -19.21
N VAL A 157 -6.39 -3.61 -20.44
CA VAL A 157 -7.71 -3.62 -21.09
C VAL A 157 -8.69 -4.52 -20.32
N ALA A 158 -8.28 -5.73 -19.96
CA ALA A 158 -9.12 -6.65 -19.20
C ALA A 158 -9.43 -6.09 -17.79
N SER A 159 -8.44 -5.49 -17.13
CA SER A 159 -8.64 -4.83 -15.82
C SER A 159 -9.64 -3.69 -15.87
N ALA A 160 -9.62 -2.88 -16.94
CA ALA A 160 -10.62 -1.82 -17.14
C ALA A 160 -12.04 -2.40 -17.28
N ARG A 161 -12.19 -3.52 -17.97
CA ARG A 161 -13.47 -4.22 -18.12
C ARG A 161 -13.94 -4.89 -16.82
N TYR A 162 -13.04 -5.44 -16.00
CA TYR A 162 -13.38 -5.94 -14.67
C TYR A 162 -13.80 -4.81 -13.74
N TYR A 163 -13.12 -3.67 -13.77
CA TYR A 163 -13.58 -2.50 -13.04
C TYR A 163 -14.96 -2.04 -13.48
N GLN A 164 -15.22 -1.95 -14.80
CA GLN A 164 -16.54 -1.61 -15.32
C GLN A 164 -17.60 -2.62 -14.83
N ALA A 165 -17.30 -3.91 -14.86
CA ALA A 165 -18.20 -4.96 -14.37
C ALA A 165 -18.49 -4.78 -12.87
N LEU A 166 -17.46 -4.51 -12.05
CA LEU A 166 -17.62 -4.28 -10.62
C LEU A 166 -18.55 -3.10 -10.33
N ILE A 167 -18.35 -1.95 -10.94
CA ILE A 167 -19.20 -0.76 -10.67
C ILE A 167 -20.63 -0.93 -11.15
N ARG A 168 -20.88 -1.79 -12.15
CA ARG A 168 -22.24 -2.13 -12.59
C ARG A 168 -23.02 -2.96 -11.59
N VAL A 169 -22.35 -3.79 -10.80
CA VAL A 169 -23.01 -4.69 -9.85
C VAL A 169 -22.99 -4.18 -8.41
N CYS A 170 -22.15 -3.20 -8.10
CA CYS A 170 -21.98 -2.67 -6.77
C CYS A 170 -22.42 -1.20 -6.67
N HIS A 171 -23.74 -0.98 -6.76
CA HIS A 171 -24.30 0.36 -6.66
C HIS A 171 -24.08 0.96 -5.26
N GLY A 172 -23.53 2.20 -5.24
CA GLY A 172 -23.24 2.93 -4.01
C GLY A 172 -22.07 2.36 -3.18
N CYS A 173 -21.25 1.47 -3.75
CA CYS A 173 -20.01 1.01 -3.15
C CYS A 173 -18.85 1.96 -3.45
N THR A 174 -17.83 1.89 -2.63
CA THR A 174 -16.51 2.43 -2.93
C THR A 174 -15.73 1.41 -3.76
N ALA A 175 -15.50 1.70 -5.03
CA ALA A 175 -14.74 0.83 -5.93
C ALA A 175 -13.32 1.40 -6.14
N ILE A 176 -12.31 0.57 -5.90
CA ILE A 176 -10.92 0.82 -6.28
C ILE A 176 -10.76 0.29 -7.70
N GLY A 177 -10.39 1.18 -8.62
CA GLY A 177 -10.45 0.88 -10.05
C GLY A 177 -9.31 0.00 -10.53
N LEU A 178 -8.12 0.31 -10.11
CA LEU A 178 -6.90 -0.41 -10.45
C LEU A 178 -6.01 -0.47 -9.21
N ASP A 179 -5.46 -1.62 -8.98
CA ASP A 179 -4.46 -1.89 -7.96
C ASP A 179 -3.19 -2.40 -8.62
N VAL A 180 -2.07 -1.77 -8.31
CA VAL A 180 -0.79 -2.10 -8.93
C VAL A 180 0.31 -2.30 -7.91
N LEU A 181 1.20 -3.22 -8.25
CA LEU A 181 2.46 -3.44 -7.56
C LEU A 181 3.53 -2.51 -8.15
N ASP A 182 4.31 -1.84 -7.29
CA ASP A 182 5.52 -1.16 -7.70
C ASP A 182 6.61 -2.18 -8.06
N ALA A 183 7.48 -1.84 -9.00
CA ALA A 183 8.58 -2.68 -9.43
C ALA A 183 9.88 -1.88 -9.45
N ALA A 184 11.02 -2.56 -9.51
CA ALA A 184 12.32 -1.88 -9.63
C ALA A 184 12.36 -0.91 -10.82
N ASN A 185 11.82 -1.33 -11.98
CA ASN A 185 11.51 -0.47 -13.12
C ASN A 185 9.99 -0.22 -13.16
N ILE A 186 9.57 1.03 -12.99
CA ILE A 186 8.15 1.39 -12.98
C ILE A 186 7.57 1.68 -14.37
N SER A 187 8.39 1.74 -15.43
CA SER A 187 7.91 2.09 -16.76
C SER A 187 6.79 1.15 -17.26
N PRO A 188 6.90 -0.19 -17.09
CA PRO A 188 5.78 -1.09 -17.43
C PRO A 188 4.52 -0.80 -16.62
N THR A 189 4.63 -0.48 -15.33
CA THR A 189 3.50 -0.14 -14.47
C THR A 189 2.85 1.17 -14.90
N LEU A 190 3.63 2.20 -15.25
CA LEU A 190 3.10 3.46 -15.78
C LEU A 190 2.36 3.24 -17.10
N ASN A 191 2.93 2.45 -18.03
CA ASN A 191 2.27 2.10 -19.28
C ASN A 191 0.95 1.37 -19.05
N TYR A 192 0.92 0.44 -18.09
CA TYR A 192 -0.28 -0.29 -17.69
C TYR A 192 -1.38 0.66 -17.19
N ILE A 193 -1.02 1.64 -16.32
CA ILE A 193 -1.95 2.65 -15.81
C ILE A 193 -2.52 3.51 -16.94
N TYR A 194 -1.68 3.97 -17.87
CA TYR A 194 -2.12 4.80 -19.00
C TYR A 194 -2.99 4.01 -19.98
N GLU A 195 -2.68 2.75 -20.23
CA GLU A 195 -3.51 1.88 -21.07
C GLU A 195 -4.87 1.60 -20.41
N PHE A 196 -4.89 1.29 -19.11
CA PHE A 196 -6.12 1.16 -18.34
C PHE A 196 -7.00 2.41 -18.45
N LYS A 197 -6.44 3.60 -18.24
CA LYS A 197 -7.18 4.87 -18.35
C LYS A 197 -7.73 5.10 -19.75
N ARG A 198 -6.95 4.78 -20.79
CA ARG A 198 -7.39 4.89 -22.19
C ARG A 198 -8.59 3.97 -22.45
N GLU A 199 -8.55 2.74 -21.94
CA GLU A 199 -9.66 1.81 -22.09
C GLU A 199 -10.90 2.25 -21.32
N ILE A 200 -10.77 2.78 -20.10
CA ILE A 200 -11.87 3.38 -19.33
C ILE A 200 -12.56 4.49 -20.16
N GLY A 201 -11.78 5.34 -20.83
CA GLY A 201 -12.32 6.36 -21.74
C GLY A 201 -13.09 5.76 -22.94
N ARG A 202 -12.55 4.70 -23.57
CA ARG A 202 -13.21 3.98 -24.67
C ARG A 202 -14.52 3.33 -24.24
N LEU A 203 -14.54 2.75 -23.04
CA LEU A 203 -15.72 2.13 -22.44
C LEU A 203 -16.75 3.18 -21.96
N ARG A 204 -16.45 4.46 -22.02
CA ARG A 204 -17.26 5.55 -21.45
C ARG A 204 -17.64 5.29 -20.00
N THR A 205 -16.69 4.71 -19.26
CA THR A 205 -16.84 4.34 -17.84
C THR A 205 -16.30 5.47 -16.98
N ILE A 206 -16.88 5.65 -15.78
CA ILE A 206 -16.41 6.64 -14.81
C ILE A 206 -14.97 6.32 -14.40
N MET A 207 -14.07 7.30 -14.56
CA MET A 207 -12.68 7.18 -14.14
C MET A 207 -12.62 6.93 -12.63
N PRO A 208 -11.80 5.97 -12.16
CA PRO A 208 -11.64 5.72 -10.73
C PRO A 208 -11.22 6.98 -9.98
N ARG A 209 -11.85 7.22 -8.83
CA ARG A 209 -11.43 8.28 -7.89
C ARG A 209 -10.42 7.76 -6.87
N ILE A 210 -10.36 6.45 -6.68
CA ILE A 210 -9.49 5.77 -5.72
C ILE A 210 -8.70 4.70 -6.47
N TRP A 211 -7.40 4.67 -6.19
CA TRP A 211 -6.41 3.78 -6.79
C TRP A 211 -5.69 3.00 -5.71
N GLY A 212 -5.45 1.72 -5.96
CA GLY A 212 -4.67 0.86 -5.09
C GLY A 212 -3.19 0.87 -5.47
N LEU A 213 -2.34 0.78 -4.48
CA LEU A 213 -0.90 0.70 -4.66
C LEU A 213 -0.27 -0.23 -3.62
N HIS A 214 0.53 -1.20 -4.11
CA HIS A 214 1.46 -1.99 -3.31
C HIS A 214 2.87 -1.44 -3.53
N ASN A 215 3.42 -0.75 -2.55
CA ASN A 215 4.70 -0.04 -2.69
C ASN A 215 5.89 -0.74 -2.03
N TYR A 216 5.89 -2.07 -2.04
CA TYR A 216 6.93 -2.90 -1.44
C TYR A 216 8.35 -2.60 -1.96
N SER A 217 8.45 -2.33 -3.26
CA SER A 217 9.75 -2.07 -3.90
C SER A 217 10.41 -0.82 -3.34
N ASP A 218 9.64 0.24 -3.16
CA ASP A 218 10.13 1.49 -2.59
C ASP A 218 10.46 1.35 -1.12
N ILE A 219 9.47 0.95 -0.30
CA ILE A 219 9.67 1.02 1.15
C ILE A 219 10.74 0.07 1.66
N ASN A 220 10.87 -1.13 1.06
CA ASN A 220 11.89 -2.10 1.47
C ASN A 220 13.30 -1.74 0.99
N ARG A 221 13.44 -0.72 0.13
CA ARG A 221 14.71 -0.08 -0.26
C ARG A 221 14.94 1.26 0.42
N PHE A 222 14.02 1.69 1.30
CA PHE A 222 14.03 3.03 1.90
C PHE A 222 14.02 4.15 0.86
N GLU A 223 13.20 3.96 -0.18
CA GLU A 223 12.96 4.89 -1.28
C GLU A 223 11.48 5.27 -1.34
N SER A 224 11.14 6.34 -2.07
CA SER A 224 9.74 6.79 -2.23
C SER A 224 9.47 7.42 -3.60
N TRP A 225 10.44 7.40 -4.50
CA TRP A 225 10.30 8.07 -5.79
C TRP A 225 9.31 7.35 -6.72
N ARG A 226 9.27 5.99 -6.65
CA ARG A 226 8.30 5.18 -7.41
C ARG A 226 6.88 5.45 -6.92
N THR A 227 6.69 5.43 -5.62
CA THR A 227 5.42 5.77 -4.97
C THR A 227 4.93 7.14 -5.44
N ARG A 228 5.80 8.18 -5.44
CA ARG A 228 5.43 9.52 -5.91
C ARG A 228 5.06 9.54 -7.39
N ALA A 229 5.83 8.86 -8.25
CA ALA A 229 5.56 8.80 -9.68
C ALA A 229 4.23 8.10 -9.98
N LEU A 230 3.93 6.99 -9.29
CA LEU A 230 2.67 6.25 -9.45
C LEU A 230 1.48 7.08 -8.93
N ILE A 231 1.62 7.74 -7.78
CA ILE A 231 0.61 8.67 -7.26
C ILE A 231 0.32 9.78 -8.28
N ALA A 232 1.33 10.35 -8.92
CA ALA A 232 1.15 11.37 -9.96
C ALA A 232 0.37 10.81 -11.16
N ALA A 233 0.69 9.58 -11.60
CA ALA A 233 0.04 8.93 -12.72
C ALA A 233 -1.45 8.60 -12.45
N PHE A 234 -1.84 8.31 -11.23
CA PHE A 234 -3.22 7.94 -10.89
C PHE A 234 -4.23 9.10 -11.06
N GLY A 235 -3.94 10.29 -10.55
CA GLY A 235 -4.85 11.44 -10.67
C GLY A 235 -5.98 11.54 -9.64
N GLY A 236 -6.10 10.59 -8.68
CA GLY A 236 -7.13 10.56 -7.61
C GLY A 236 -6.54 10.30 -6.22
N GLN A 237 -7.36 9.87 -5.28
CA GLN A 237 -6.91 9.38 -3.99
C GLN A 237 -6.18 8.04 -4.15
N VAL A 238 -5.24 7.77 -3.26
CA VAL A 238 -4.49 6.51 -3.25
C VAL A 238 -4.70 5.81 -1.91
N TRP A 239 -5.00 4.53 -1.98
CA TRP A 239 -4.92 3.64 -0.84
C TRP A 239 -3.70 2.73 -1.04
N LEU A 240 -2.81 2.71 -0.05
CA LEU A 240 -1.79 1.67 0.00
C LEU A 240 -2.50 0.38 0.42
N THR A 241 -3.04 -0.32 -0.57
CA THR A 241 -3.88 -1.50 -0.38
C THR A 241 -3.10 -2.68 0.16
N GLU A 242 -1.81 -2.72 -0.14
CA GLU A 242 -0.82 -3.51 0.58
C GLU A 242 0.48 -2.73 0.72
N THR A 243 1.06 -2.81 1.92
CA THR A 243 2.39 -2.29 2.19
C THR A 243 2.92 -2.95 3.46
N GLY A 244 4.22 -3.11 3.58
CA GLY A 244 4.76 -3.79 4.76
C GLY A 244 6.27 -3.98 4.70
N GLY A 245 6.85 -4.24 5.87
CA GLY A 245 8.25 -4.59 5.99
C GLY A 245 8.46 -6.09 5.77
N LEU A 246 9.19 -6.45 4.73
CA LEU A 246 9.50 -7.83 4.42
C LEU A 246 10.47 -8.42 5.45
N VAL A 247 9.99 -9.40 6.20
CA VAL A 247 10.84 -10.24 7.06
C VAL A 247 11.66 -11.17 6.18
N LYS A 248 11.01 -11.77 5.16
CA LYS A 248 11.65 -12.66 4.19
C LYS A 248 10.96 -12.54 2.83
N PHE A 249 11.75 -12.55 1.76
CA PHE A 249 11.25 -12.71 0.40
C PHE A 249 12.30 -13.41 -0.46
N GLY A 250 12.25 -14.73 -0.51
CA GLY A 250 13.22 -15.55 -1.23
C GLY A 250 14.67 -15.19 -0.87
N GLY A 251 15.53 -15.16 -1.87
CA GLY A 251 16.94 -14.75 -1.70
C GLY A 251 17.16 -13.24 -1.65
N ALA A 252 16.22 -12.44 -2.15
CA ALA A 252 16.35 -10.98 -2.20
C ALA A 252 16.27 -10.33 -0.80
N TYR A 253 15.43 -10.88 0.07
CA TYR A 253 15.27 -10.43 1.45
C TYR A 253 15.36 -11.62 2.40
N PRO A 254 16.57 -12.10 2.73
CA PRO A 254 16.75 -13.22 3.64
C PRO A 254 16.45 -12.82 5.08
N ASN A 255 15.98 -13.79 5.88
CA ASN A 255 15.90 -13.67 7.33
C ASN A 255 16.94 -14.58 7.97
N ARG A 256 18.20 -14.16 7.98
CA ARG A 256 19.31 -14.89 8.61
C ARG A 256 19.44 -14.41 10.04
N ASN A 257 19.37 -15.34 11.02
CA ASN A 257 19.52 -15.05 12.45
C ASN A 257 18.63 -13.87 12.93
N GLY A 258 17.38 -13.80 12.45
CA GLY A 258 16.43 -12.76 12.84
C GLY A 258 16.66 -11.38 12.21
N SER A 259 17.69 -11.20 11.35
CA SER A 259 18.00 -9.89 10.72
C SER A 259 16.83 -9.32 9.93
N GLY A 260 15.99 -10.18 9.34
CA GLY A 260 14.78 -9.78 8.63
C GLY A 260 13.76 -9.09 9.53
N LEU A 261 13.63 -9.52 10.79
CA LEU A 261 12.69 -8.91 11.75
C LEU A 261 13.07 -7.46 12.07
N THR A 262 14.35 -7.21 12.33
CA THR A 262 14.86 -5.85 12.59
C THR A 262 14.71 -4.97 11.36
N ARG A 263 15.04 -5.49 10.16
CA ARG A 263 14.83 -4.77 8.89
C ARG A 263 13.36 -4.43 8.68
N ALA A 264 12.45 -5.40 8.82
CA ALA A 264 11.01 -5.20 8.65
C ALA A 264 10.47 -4.11 9.59
N ALA A 265 10.87 -4.09 10.85
CA ALA A 265 10.48 -3.06 11.80
C ALA A 265 10.98 -1.66 11.39
N ARG A 266 12.20 -1.54 10.83
CA ARG A 266 12.73 -0.26 10.30
C ARG A 266 11.95 0.17 9.07
N VAL A 267 11.64 -0.76 8.17
CA VAL A 267 10.83 -0.50 6.95
C VAL A 267 9.43 -0.01 7.32
N LEU A 268 8.77 -0.62 8.32
CA LEU A 268 7.45 -0.17 8.77
C LEU A 268 7.48 1.27 9.30
N LYS A 269 8.52 1.68 10.03
CA LYS A 269 8.70 3.10 10.43
C LYS A 269 8.81 4.01 9.21
N TYR A 270 9.59 3.61 8.22
CA TYR A 270 9.77 4.37 6.99
C TYR A 270 8.48 4.43 6.16
N MET A 271 7.74 3.34 6.07
CA MET A 271 6.42 3.25 5.42
C MET A 271 5.44 4.30 5.97
N PHE A 272 5.32 4.42 7.29
CA PHE A 272 4.47 5.43 7.91
C PHE A 272 4.93 6.86 7.58
N ALA A 273 6.24 7.11 7.55
CA ALA A 273 6.79 8.41 7.15
C ALA A 273 6.47 8.74 5.68
N VAL A 274 6.60 7.77 4.77
CA VAL A 274 6.22 7.92 3.35
C VAL A 274 4.73 8.23 3.24
N ALA A 275 3.87 7.46 3.91
CA ALA A 275 2.43 7.68 3.86
C ALA A 275 2.05 9.09 4.39
N ALA A 276 2.64 9.52 5.50
CA ALA A 276 2.40 10.85 6.07
C ALA A 276 2.87 12.01 5.16
N SER A 277 3.89 11.77 4.33
CA SER A 277 4.43 12.77 3.39
C SER A 277 3.58 12.95 2.13
N GLN A 278 2.59 12.08 1.88
CA GLN A 278 1.79 12.06 0.66
C GLN A 278 0.32 12.35 0.94
N PRO A 279 -0.16 13.59 0.77
CA PRO A 279 -1.52 13.98 1.17
C PRO A 279 -2.63 13.26 0.37
N ARG A 280 -2.31 12.64 -0.76
CA ARG A 280 -3.24 11.84 -1.55
C ARG A 280 -3.41 10.41 -1.04
N ILE A 281 -2.52 9.93 -0.18
CA ILE A 281 -2.70 8.65 0.53
C ILE A 281 -3.76 8.86 1.60
N LYS A 282 -4.87 8.10 1.52
CA LYS A 282 -6.01 8.20 2.44
C LYS A 282 -6.22 6.95 3.28
N ARG A 283 -5.67 5.82 2.86
CA ARG A 283 -5.66 4.58 3.62
C ARG A 283 -4.34 3.84 3.43
N LEU A 284 -4.00 3.04 4.43
CA LEU A 284 -2.84 2.18 4.44
C LEU A 284 -3.24 0.85 5.09
N TYR A 285 -2.99 -0.27 4.41
CA TYR A 285 -3.18 -1.60 4.93
C TYR A 285 -1.81 -2.28 5.06
N VAL A 286 -1.40 -2.51 6.30
CA VAL A 286 -0.17 -3.28 6.57
C VAL A 286 -0.45 -4.74 6.23
N TYR A 287 0.28 -5.29 5.30
CA TYR A 287 0.23 -6.69 4.97
C TYR A 287 1.50 -7.38 5.50
N ASN A 288 1.42 -8.36 6.41
CA ASN A 288 0.16 -8.89 6.91
C ASN A 288 0.21 -9.12 8.43
N TRP A 289 -0.85 -9.65 9.02
CA TRP A 289 -0.88 -10.04 10.43
C TRP A 289 -0.11 -11.34 10.64
N THR A 290 -0.46 -12.38 9.90
CA THR A 290 0.01 -13.76 10.08
C THR A 290 1.39 -13.96 9.46
N GLY A 291 2.37 -14.33 10.25
CA GLY A 291 3.73 -14.60 9.80
C GLY A 291 3.89 -16.00 9.23
N GLY A 292 4.84 -16.12 8.32
CA GLY A 292 5.20 -17.39 7.70
C GLY A 292 6.06 -18.30 8.58
N THR A 293 6.13 -19.56 8.18
CA THR A 293 7.08 -20.56 8.71
C THR A 293 8.48 -20.37 8.08
N PRO A 294 9.52 -21.04 8.58
CA PRO A 294 10.85 -20.98 7.98
C PRO A 294 10.89 -21.37 6.49
N SER A 295 9.99 -22.24 6.03
CA SER A 295 9.89 -22.65 4.62
C SER A 295 9.16 -21.63 3.73
N THR A 296 8.37 -20.71 4.30
CA THR A 296 7.60 -19.73 3.56
C THR A 296 8.52 -18.82 2.74
N ARG A 297 8.20 -18.62 1.45
CA ARG A 297 8.98 -17.75 0.55
C ARG A 297 8.78 -16.27 0.84
N PHE A 298 7.54 -15.87 1.14
CA PHE A 298 7.16 -14.49 1.47
C PHE A 298 6.68 -14.43 2.91
N ASP A 299 7.26 -13.55 3.70
CA ASP A 299 6.85 -13.29 5.08
C ASP A 299 6.99 -11.79 5.38
N ALA A 300 5.88 -11.15 5.69
CA ALA A 300 5.81 -9.77 6.15
C ALA A 300 5.00 -9.66 7.47
N GLY A 301 4.70 -10.80 8.11
CA GLY A 301 3.81 -10.88 9.24
C GLY A 301 4.25 -10.09 10.46
N LEU A 302 3.29 -9.44 11.10
CA LEU A 302 3.46 -8.76 12.38
C LEU A 302 3.59 -9.76 13.53
N MET A 303 2.96 -10.93 13.40
CA MET A 303 3.10 -12.07 14.28
C MET A 303 4.02 -13.12 13.65
N ASN A 304 4.54 -14.03 14.44
CA ASN A 304 5.19 -15.24 13.91
C ASN A 304 4.15 -16.34 13.62
N ALA A 305 4.59 -17.51 13.14
CA ALA A 305 3.70 -18.65 12.85
C ALA A 305 3.00 -19.25 14.10
N HIS A 306 3.38 -18.84 15.30
CA HIS A 306 2.79 -19.22 16.57
C HIS A 306 1.97 -18.08 17.20
N ASP A 307 1.56 -17.11 16.40
CA ASP A 307 0.75 -15.95 16.80
C ASP A 307 1.39 -15.09 17.92
N GLN A 308 2.72 -15.04 17.97
CA GLN A 308 3.48 -14.24 18.92
C GLN A 308 3.98 -12.95 18.22
N PRO A 309 3.95 -11.79 18.92
CA PRO A 309 4.26 -10.50 18.29
C PRO A 309 5.75 -10.36 17.97
N ARG A 310 6.03 -9.87 16.77
CA ARG A 310 7.36 -9.45 16.30
C ARG A 310 7.60 -7.97 16.53
N ALA A 311 8.83 -7.51 16.35
CA ALA A 311 9.18 -6.08 16.46
C ALA A 311 8.32 -5.17 15.54
N GLY A 312 7.88 -5.68 14.37
CA GLY A 312 6.95 -4.99 13.47
C GLY A 312 5.62 -4.63 14.11
N TYR A 313 5.04 -5.54 14.90
CA TYR A 313 3.81 -5.29 15.64
C TYR A 313 3.94 -4.05 16.54
N GLN A 314 5.04 -3.93 17.30
CA GLN A 314 5.24 -2.77 18.17
C GLN A 314 5.33 -1.45 17.40
N VAL A 315 5.92 -1.47 16.19
CA VAL A 315 5.97 -0.29 15.33
C VAL A 315 4.58 0.13 14.90
N VAL A 316 3.76 -0.81 14.43
CA VAL A 316 2.37 -0.55 14.01
C VAL A 316 1.54 -0.06 15.18
N CYS A 317 1.61 -0.76 16.33
CA CYS A 317 0.88 -0.39 17.52
C CYS A 317 1.21 1.04 17.98
N ARG A 318 2.50 1.41 18.02
CA ARG A 318 2.92 2.78 18.38
C ARG A 318 2.45 3.84 17.37
N ALA A 319 2.40 3.50 16.10
CA ALA A 319 1.91 4.41 15.06
C ALA A 319 0.41 4.68 15.20
N LEU A 320 -0.36 3.69 15.66
CA LEU A 320 -1.79 3.81 15.92
C LEU A 320 -2.10 4.41 17.30
N HIS A 321 -1.33 4.03 18.34
CA HIS A 321 -1.59 4.41 19.74
C HIS A 321 -0.29 4.60 20.54
N ALA A 322 0.30 5.76 20.49
CA ALA A 322 1.63 6.06 21.06
C ALA A 322 1.88 5.63 22.52
N ALA A 323 0.84 5.38 23.35
CA ALA A 323 0.97 5.21 24.80
C ALA A 323 0.71 3.80 25.35
N ARG A 324 0.25 2.81 24.55
CA ARG A 324 -0.31 1.56 25.09
C ARG A 324 0.28 0.24 24.56
N CYS A 325 1.44 0.27 23.93
CA CYS A 325 2.01 -0.89 23.22
C CYS A 325 3.04 -1.65 24.04
N ASN A 326 2.59 -2.50 24.94
CA ASN A 326 3.45 -3.26 25.88
C ASN A 326 3.47 -4.78 25.60
N ALA A 327 3.39 -5.22 24.35
CA ALA A 327 3.48 -6.63 24.02
C ALA A 327 4.91 -7.17 24.26
N ARG A 328 5.01 -8.30 24.95
CA ARG A 328 6.27 -9.06 25.06
C ARG A 328 6.59 -9.64 23.68
N LEU A 329 7.73 -9.27 23.11
CA LEU A 329 8.14 -9.78 21.79
C LEU A 329 8.46 -11.26 21.83
N ALA A 330 8.20 -11.94 20.72
CA ALA A 330 8.70 -13.29 20.49
C ALA A 330 10.23 -13.29 20.59
N ARG A 331 10.77 -14.27 21.29
CA ARG A 331 12.20 -14.56 21.22
C ARG A 331 12.46 -15.23 19.86
N ASN A 332 13.54 -14.81 19.21
CA ASN A 332 13.97 -15.39 17.93
C ASN A 332 14.39 -16.85 18.10
#